data_715570358289d0a2c4b0263f3a2dee75
#
_entry.id   715570358289d0a2c4b0263f3a2dee75
#
_cell.length_a   1.000
_cell.length_b   1.000
_cell.length_c   1.000
_cell.angle_alpha   90.00
_cell.angle_beta   90.00
_cell.angle_gamma   90.00
#
_symmetry.space_group_name_H-M   'P 1'
#
loop_
_entity.id
_entity.type
_entity.pdbx_description
1 polymer ?
#
loop_
_entity_poly.entity_id
_entity_poly.type
_entity_poly.pdbx_seq_one_letter_code
_entity_poly.pdbx_strand_id
1 'polypeptide(L)'
;MILCDIGNSTFHFLINGKDKRYSLDEKLPRFQDKIYFVSVNKDGSKKLIKSNPQAKNINNIMKFETKYEGLGIDRALACYFEKDAVIVDAGSAITVDIMEKSKHAGGFILPGFRAFMKTYPKISKKLKFDFEKNINLDKIPLQTKDAITYAIMKSIILPIKEVSKKRKIIFTGGDGELFSKYFKNSTYKKNLIFENMKRIIDANNCIA
;
A
#
# COMPACT_ATOMS: atom_id res chain seq x y z
N MET A 1 -0.98 22.88 -1.35
CA MET A 1 -0.53 21.88 -0.36
C MET A 1 -0.11 20.62 -1.09
N ILE A 2 1.06 20.10 -0.77
CA ILE A 2 1.62 18.87 -1.33
C ILE A 2 1.62 17.80 -0.24
N LEU A 3 1.21 16.58 -0.58
CA LEU A 3 1.30 15.42 0.29
C LEU A 3 2.39 14.47 -0.22
N CYS A 4 3.13 13.85 0.67
CA CYS A 4 4.18 12.90 0.31
C CYS A 4 4.13 11.68 1.23
N ASP A 5 4.09 10.50 0.63
CA ASP A 5 4.32 9.21 1.29
C ASP A 5 5.71 8.71 0.92
N ILE A 6 6.55 8.48 1.93
CA ILE A 6 7.94 8.03 1.74
C ILE A 6 8.02 6.56 2.14
N GLY A 7 7.97 5.71 1.13
CA GLY A 7 8.12 4.27 1.27
C GLY A 7 9.60 3.82 1.31
N ASN A 8 9.81 2.51 1.28
CA ASN A 8 11.15 1.91 1.30
C ASN A 8 11.95 2.11 0.00
N SER A 9 11.29 2.44 -1.12
CA SER A 9 11.95 2.55 -2.43
C SER A 9 11.66 3.84 -3.16
N THR A 10 10.60 4.58 -2.79
CA THR A 10 10.16 5.74 -3.55
C THR A 10 9.57 6.83 -2.66
N PHE A 11 9.67 8.07 -3.14
CA PHE A 11 8.82 9.18 -2.73
C PHE A 11 7.58 9.19 -3.62
N HIS A 12 6.42 9.10 -3.02
CA HIS A 12 5.15 9.25 -3.73
C HIS A 12 4.51 10.57 -3.31
N PHE A 13 4.40 11.49 -4.26
CA PHE A 13 3.80 12.79 -4.05
C PHE A 13 2.41 12.88 -4.67
N LEU A 14 1.50 13.56 -3.99
CA LEU A 14 0.26 14.06 -4.54
C LEU A 14 0.35 15.60 -4.63
N ILE A 15 0.44 16.13 -5.86
CA ILE A 15 0.60 17.56 -6.14
C ILE A 15 -0.59 18.00 -6.98
N ASN A 16 -1.46 18.86 -6.43
CA ASN A 16 -2.66 19.36 -7.14
C ASN A 16 -3.51 18.23 -7.75
N GLY A 17 -3.68 17.12 -6.99
CA GLY A 17 -4.44 15.96 -7.44
C GLY A 17 -3.71 15.02 -8.41
N LYS A 18 -2.46 15.33 -8.78
CA LYS A 18 -1.65 14.51 -9.68
C LYS A 18 -0.57 13.74 -8.93
N ASP A 19 -0.47 12.44 -9.22
CA ASP A 19 0.58 11.59 -8.68
C ASP A 19 1.92 11.90 -9.34
N LYS A 20 2.98 12.04 -8.52
CA LYS A 20 4.38 12.03 -8.97
C LYS A 20 5.20 11.11 -8.09
N ARG A 21 6.09 10.33 -8.70
CA ARG A 21 6.98 9.41 -7.99
C ARG A 21 8.41 9.70 -8.35
N TYR A 22 9.27 9.63 -7.34
CA TYR A 22 10.73 9.73 -7.48
C TYR A 22 11.34 8.55 -6.76
N SER A 23 12.39 7.97 -7.31
CA SER A 23 13.19 6.97 -6.62
C SER A 23 13.95 7.61 -5.45
N LEU A 24 14.34 6.82 -4.44
CA LEU A 24 15.07 7.36 -3.28
C LEU A 24 16.43 7.95 -3.63
N ASP A 25 17.04 7.53 -4.72
CA ASP A 25 18.32 8.05 -5.24
C ASP A 25 18.16 9.26 -6.15
N GLU A 26 16.99 9.50 -6.74
CA GLU A 26 16.74 10.67 -7.59
C GLU A 26 16.80 11.99 -6.81
N LYS A 27 17.30 13.04 -7.46
CA LYS A 27 17.27 14.40 -6.92
C LYS A 27 15.84 14.90 -6.82
N LEU A 28 15.42 15.31 -5.63
CA LEU A 28 14.10 15.87 -5.43
C LEU A 28 14.04 17.33 -5.88
N PRO A 29 12.93 17.74 -6.50
CA PRO A 29 12.69 19.15 -6.80
C PRO A 29 12.49 19.97 -5.53
N ARG A 30 12.74 21.26 -5.60
CA ARG A 30 12.29 22.22 -4.59
C ARG A 30 10.87 22.66 -4.90
N PHE A 31 10.02 22.64 -3.88
CA PHE A 31 8.64 23.08 -3.96
C PHE A 31 8.48 24.38 -3.16
N GLN A 32 7.61 25.26 -3.63
CA GLN A 32 7.24 26.49 -2.89
C GLN A 32 6.11 26.24 -1.89
N ASP A 33 5.25 25.27 -2.20
CA ASP A 33 4.11 24.91 -1.37
C ASP A 33 4.50 24.21 -0.04
N LYS A 34 3.60 24.30 0.94
CA LYS A 34 3.68 23.48 2.14
C LYS A 34 3.61 21.99 1.79
N ILE A 35 4.56 21.23 2.30
CA ILE A 35 4.60 19.77 2.15
C ILE A 35 4.30 19.13 3.49
N TYR A 36 3.36 18.19 3.50
CA TYR A 36 3.13 17.29 4.62
C TYR A 36 3.51 15.88 4.20
N PHE A 37 4.22 15.16 5.06
CA PHE A 37 4.66 13.82 4.70
C PHE A 37 4.52 12.82 5.85
N VAL A 38 4.34 11.56 5.47
CA VAL A 38 4.54 10.38 6.31
C VAL A 38 5.73 9.59 5.80
N SER A 39 6.38 8.81 6.67
CA SER A 39 7.56 8.08 6.25
C SER A 39 7.80 6.84 7.09
N VAL A 40 8.15 5.74 6.41
CA VAL A 40 8.75 4.53 6.99
C VAL A 40 10.27 4.50 6.77
N ASN A 41 10.85 5.52 6.10
CA ASN A 41 12.26 5.60 5.73
C ASN A 41 12.93 6.84 6.30
N LYS A 42 13.83 6.67 7.27
CA LYS A 42 14.53 7.78 7.95
C LYS A 42 15.41 8.59 7.01
N ASP A 43 16.12 7.94 6.09
CA ASP A 43 17.03 8.63 5.16
C ASP A 43 16.27 9.36 4.06
N GLY A 44 15.16 8.77 3.59
CA GLY A 44 14.20 9.47 2.73
C GLY A 44 13.65 10.74 3.38
N SER A 45 13.27 10.67 4.66
CA SER A 45 12.82 11.84 5.43
C SER A 45 13.87 12.94 5.49
N LYS A 46 15.12 12.58 5.82
CA LYS A 46 16.25 13.55 5.84
C LYS A 46 16.46 14.18 4.47
N LYS A 47 16.41 13.38 3.40
CA LYS A 47 16.57 13.85 2.03
C LYS A 47 15.48 14.82 1.63
N LEU A 48 14.21 14.51 1.95
CA LEU A 48 13.09 15.41 1.67
C LEU A 48 13.27 16.75 2.40
N ILE A 49 13.56 16.73 3.71
CA ILE A 49 13.73 17.93 4.53
C ILE A 49 14.92 18.76 4.04
N LYS A 50 16.05 18.13 3.68
CA LYS A 50 17.21 18.83 3.10
C LYS A 50 16.88 19.58 1.81
N SER A 51 16.07 18.97 0.96
CA SER A 51 15.65 19.60 -0.32
C SER A 51 14.51 20.60 -0.14
N ASN A 52 13.66 20.40 0.86
CA ASN A 52 12.44 21.14 1.13
C ASN A 52 12.27 21.38 2.66
N PRO A 53 12.99 22.38 3.23
CA PRO A 53 13.00 22.61 4.69
C PRO A 53 11.63 22.91 5.31
N GLN A 54 10.66 23.34 4.50
CA GLN A 54 9.27 23.57 4.92
C GLN A 54 8.44 22.30 5.08
N ALA A 55 8.99 21.12 4.72
CA ALA A 55 8.27 19.86 4.83
C ALA A 55 8.02 19.46 6.28
N LYS A 56 6.78 19.14 6.61
CA LYS A 56 6.33 18.76 7.95
C LYS A 56 5.98 17.28 8.01
N ASN A 57 6.63 16.57 8.93
CA ASN A 57 6.28 15.18 9.23
C ASN A 57 5.01 15.14 10.09
N ILE A 58 4.01 14.37 9.65
CA ILE A 58 2.74 14.22 10.37
C ILE A 58 2.63 12.90 11.15
N ASN A 59 3.67 12.08 11.21
CA ASN A 59 3.64 10.84 11.97
C ASN A 59 3.23 11.08 13.44
N ASN A 60 3.71 12.17 14.03
CA ASN A 60 3.53 12.46 15.46
C ASN A 60 2.14 12.99 15.82
N ILE A 61 1.37 13.49 14.86
CA ILE A 61 -0.01 13.96 15.10
C ILE A 61 -1.04 12.84 14.96
N MET A 62 -0.62 11.69 14.46
CA MET A 62 -1.49 10.53 14.28
C MET A 62 -1.43 9.65 15.54
N LYS A 63 -2.56 9.53 16.22
CA LYS A 63 -2.73 8.58 17.33
C LYS A 63 -3.47 7.35 16.81
N PHE A 64 -2.77 6.20 16.73
CA PHE A 64 -3.35 4.95 16.28
C PHE A 64 -3.04 3.85 17.30
N GLU A 65 -4.10 3.32 17.91
CA GLU A 65 -3.99 2.28 18.93
C GLU A 65 -3.92 0.91 18.28
N THR A 66 -2.86 0.17 18.57
CA THR A 66 -2.69 -1.21 18.13
C THR A 66 -1.83 -2.00 19.11
N LYS A 67 -2.09 -3.31 19.20
CA LYS A 67 -1.21 -4.27 19.88
C LYS A 67 -0.17 -4.87 18.92
N TYR A 68 -0.19 -4.50 17.64
CA TYR A 68 0.76 -5.00 16.65
C TYR A 68 2.09 -4.26 16.84
N GLU A 69 3.12 -4.98 17.27
CA GLU A 69 4.45 -4.42 17.45
C GLU A 69 5.11 -4.09 16.10
N GLY A 70 5.66 -2.86 15.98
CA GLY A 70 6.34 -2.42 14.77
C GLY A 70 5.44 -2.17 13.56
N LEU A 71 4.16 -1.82 13.79
CA LEU A 71 3.27 -1.43 12.69
C LEU A 71 3.81 -0.20 11.96
N GLY A 72 3.98 -0.32 10.63
CA GLY A 72 4.38 0.82 9.80
C GLY A 72 3.33 1.94 9.80
N ILE A 73 3.79 3.17 9.72
CA ILE A 73 2.91 4.36 9.74
C ILE A 73 1.96 4.37 8.51
N ASP A 74 2.41 3.88 7.37
CA ASP A 74 1.64 3.70 6.15
C ASP A 74 0.43 2.78 6.37
N ARG A 75 0.63 1.63 7.03
CA ARG A 75 -0.41 0.67 7.40
C ARG A 75 -1.40 1.28 8.41
N ALA A 76 -0.87 1.91 9.46
CA ALA A 76 -1.69 2.60 10.44
C ALA A 76 -2.56 3.70 9.80
N LEU A 77 -1.97 4.46 8.87
CA LEU A 77 -2.66 5.53 8.15
C LEU A 77 -3.75 4.98 7.21
N ALA A 78 -3.47 3.88 6.51
CA ALA A 78 -4.47 3.24 5.66
C ALA A 78 -5.71 2.77 6.46
N CYS A 79 -5.51 2.36 7.71
CA CYS A 79 -6.55 1.88 8.62
C CYS A 79 -7.28 2.98 9.40
N TYR A 80 -6.72 4.18 9.48
CA TYR A 80 -7.01 5.20 10.51
C TYR A 80 -8.49 5.56 10.68
N PHE A 81 -9.25 5.60 9.60
CA PHE A 81 -10.67 5.98 9.63
C PHE A 81 -11.63 4.80 9.41
N GLU A 82 -11.12 3.59 9.36
CA GLU A 82 -11.96 2.42 9.14
C GLU A 82 -12.34 1.77 10.48
N LYS A 83 -13.60 1.31 10.58
CA LYS A 83 -14.13 0.70 11.81
C LYS A 83 -14.13 -0.83 11.74
N ASP A 84 -14.72 -1.36 10.69
CA ASP A 84 -14.86 -2.80 10.42
C ASP A 84 -14.57 -3.05 8.95
N ALA A 85 -13.32 -3.37 8.64
CA ALA A 85 -12.86 -3.57 7.27
C ALA A 85 -11.58 -4.41 7.23
N VAL A 86 -11.27 -4.97 6.08
CA VAL A 86 -9.94 -5.45 5.73
C VAL A 86 -9.33 -4.46 4.76
N ILE A 87 -8.18 -3.93 5.09
CA ILE A 87 -7.44 -2.98 4.26
C ILE A 87 -6.29 -3.73 3.60
N VAL A 88 -6.20 -3.62 2.28
CA VAL A 88 -5.17 -4.29 1.47
C VAL A 88 -4.43 -3.22 0.68
N ASP A 89 -3.18 -2.98 1.03
CA ASP A 89 -2.29 -2.17 0.19
C ASP A 89 -1.44 -3.09 -0.68
N ALA A 90 -1.76 -3.12 -1.97
CA ALA A 90 -1.11 -3.98 -2.95
C ALA A 90 -0.05 -3.19 -3.74
N GLY A 91 1.16 -3.21 -3.22
CA GLY A 91 2.35 -2.55 -3.80
C GLY A 91 3.53 -3.51 -4.01
N SER A 92 4.74 -3.03 -3.69
CA SER A 92 5.97 -3.85 -3.70
C SER A 92 5.91 -5.02 -2.72
N ALA A 93 5.27 -4.82 -1.59
CA ALA A 93 4.70 -5.83 -0.72
C ALA A 93 3.17 -5.68 -0.75
N ILE A 94 2.45 -6.70 -0.32
CA ILE A 94 1.01 -6.63 -0.08
C ILE A 94 0.82 -6.70 1.41
N THR A 95 0.33 -5.61 2.03
CA THR A 95 -0.05 -5.61 3.43
C THR A 95 -1.55 -5.82 3.56
N VAL A 96 -1.94 -6.61 4.53
CA VAL A 96 -3.34 -6.92 4.83
C VAL A 96 -3.56 -6.61 6.29
N ASP A 97 -4.43 -5.65 6.58
CA ASP A 97 -4.73 -5.18 7.92
C ASP A 97 -6.22 -5.33 8.23
N ILE A 98 -6.54 -5.75 9.44
CA ILE A 98 -7.89 -6.05 9.86
C ILE A 98 -8.32 -5.06 10.94
N MET A 99 -9.39 -4.32 10.65
CA MET A 99 -10.06 -3.45 11.63
C MET A 99 -11.32 -4.10 12.16
N GLU A 100 -11.46 -4.14 13.47
CA GLU A 100 -12.64 -4.63 14.19
C GLU A 100 -13.08 -3.63 15.25
N LYS A 101 -14.32 -3.16 15.19
CA LYS A 101 -14.89 -2.20 16.17
C LYS A 101 -13.95 -1.01 16.41
N SER A 102 -13.43 -0.43 15.33
CA SER A 102 -12.48 0.70 15.34
C SER A 102 -11.11 0.40 15.97
N LYS A 103 -10.76 -0.86 16.19
CA LYS A 103 -9.44 -1.28 16.69
C LYS A 103 -8.71 -2.11 15.62
N HIS A 104 -7.41 -1.93 15.55
CA HIS A 104 -6.57 -2.75 14.70
C HIS A 104 -6.38 -4.13 15.35
N ALA A 105 -6.96 -5.15 14.72
CA ALA A 105 -6.95 -6.53 15.23
C ALA A 105 -5.68 -7.30 14.83
N GLY A 106 -4.89 -6.76 13.90
CA GLY A 106 -3.69 -7.38 13.39
C GLY A 106 -3.66 -7.41 11.86
N GLY A 107 -2.67 -8.10 11.32
CA GLY A 107 -2.50 -8.19 9.88
C GLY A 107 -1.29 -9.02 9.49
N PHE A 108 -1.05 -9.14 8.20
CA PHE A 108 0.09 -9.87 7.65
C PHE A 108 0.63 -9.20 6.38
N ILE A 109 1.80 -9.65 5.96
CA ILE A 109 2.50 -9.12 4.79
C ILE A 109 2.81 -10.26 3.85
N LEU A 110 2.49 -10.08 2.57
CA LEU A 110 2.86 -10.97 1.49
C LEU A 110 3.86 -10.27 0.55
N PRO A 111 4.69 -11.02 -0.17
CA PRO A 111 5.42 -10.46 -1.29
C PRO A 111 4.44 -9.83 -2.29
N GLY A 112 4.79 -8.67 -2.85
CA GLY A 112 4.00 -8.11 -3.93
C GLY A 112 4.03 -9.00 -5.17
N PHE A 113 3.04 -8.84 -6.03
CA PHE A 113 2.88 -9.66 -7.23
C PHE A 113 4.19 -9.77 -8.05
N ARG A 114 4.84 -8.63 -8.30
CA ARG A 114 6.11 -8.60 -9.05
C ARG A 114 7.27 -9.27 -8.30
N ALA A 115 7.25 -9.27 -6.97
CA ALA A 115 8.24 -9.96 -6.16
C ALA A 115 8.08 -11.49 -6.32
N PHE A 116 6.86 -12.00 -6.27
CA PHE A 116 6.57 -13.40 -6.59
C PHE A 116 7.11 -13.78 -7.98
N MET A 117 6.78 -13.01 -9.02
CA MET A 117 7.25 -13.27 -10.38
C MET A 117 8.78 -13.36 -10.48
N LYS A 118 9.51 -12.53 -9.74
CA LYS A 118 10.97 -12.51 -9.72
C LYS A 118 11.61 -13.73 -9.01
N THR A 119 10.86 -14.51 -8.24
CA THR A 119 11.39 -15.70 -7.57
C THR A 119 11.53 -16.90 -8.50
N TYR A 120 10.62 -17.06 -9.45
CA TYR A 120 10.59 -18.22 -10.33
C TYR A 120 11.85 -18.38 -11.21
N PRO A 121 12.37 -17.33 -11.87
CA PRO A 121 13.63 -17.43 -12.62
C PRO A 121 14.85 -17.78 -11.76
N LYS A 122 14.79 -17.51 -10.42
CA LYS A 122 15.87 -17.91 -9.49
C LYS A 122 15.84 -19.41 -9.19
N ILE A 123 14.67 -20.05 -9.27
CA ILE A 123 14.52 -21.50 -9.11
C ILE A 123 15.04 -22.20 -10.38
N SER A 124 14.60 -21.74 -11.55
CA SER A 124 15.05 -22.24 -12.83
C SER A 124 14.83 -21.20 -13.95
N LYS A 125 15.81 -21.05 -14.84
CA LYS A 125 15.67 -20.20 -16.04
C LYS A 125 14.46 -20.56 -16.91
N LYS A 126 14.07 -21.85 -16.91
CA LYS A 126 12.89 -22.37 -17.64
C LYS A 126 11.56 -21.86 -17.07
N LEU A 127 11.55 -21.32 -15.83
CA LEU A 127 10.36 -20.77 -15.19
C LEU A 127 10.25 -19.23 -15.36
N LYS A 128 11.01 -18.65 -16.27
CA LYS A 128 10.91 -17.23 -16.61
C LYS A 128 9.78 -17.04 -17.62
N PHE A 129 8.65 -16.55 -17.14
CA PHE A 129 7.47 -16.23 -17.95
C PHE A 129 6.94 -14.85 -17.61
N ASP A 130 6.25 -14.23 -18.55
CA ASP A 130 5.48 -13.02 -18.31
C ASP A 130 4.13 -13.35 -17.68
N PHE A 131 3.58 -12.38 -17.00
CA PHE A 131 2.28 -12.51 -16.34
C PHE A 131 1.14 -12.68 -17.36
N GLU A 132 0.33 -13.72 -17.16
CA GLU A 132 -0.88 -13.95 -17.96
C GLU A 132 -2.10 -13.31 -17.30
N LYS A 133 -2.60 -12.22 -17.90
CA LYS A 133 -3.72 -11.45 -17.34
C LYS A 133 -5.06 -12.17 -17.39
N ASN A 134 -5.25 -13.09 -18.34
CA ASN A 134 -6.54 -13.70 -18.64
C ASN A 134 -6.65 -15.14 -18.12
N ILE A 135 -5.96 -15.47 -17.04
CA ILE A 135 -6.01 -16.82 -16.48
C ILE A 135 -7.37 -17.10 -15.81
N ASN A 136 -7.90 -18.29 -16.08
CA ASN A 136 -9.07 -18.79 -15.36
C ASN A 136 -8.64 -19.40 -14.02
N LEU A 137 -8.98 -18.72 -12.92
CA LEU A 137 -8.64 -19.16 -11.56
C LEU A 137 -9.54 -20.27 -11.01
N ASP A 138 -10.59 -20.66 -11.73
CA ASP A 138 -11.52 -21.75 -11.31
C ASP A 138 -11.13 -23.11 -11.89
N LYS A 139 -10.16 -23.13 -12.79
CA LYS A 139 -9.64 -24.37 -13.42
C LYS A 139 -8.17 -24.54 -13.12
N ILE A 140 -7.75 -25.79 -12.91
CA ILE A 140 -6.32 -26.12 -12.75
C ILE A 140 -5.63 -25.95 -14.10
N PRO A 141 -4.52 -25.19 -14.17
CA PRO A 141 -3.78 -24.97 -15.41
C PRO A 141 -3.11 -26.23 -15.92
N LEU A 142 -2.98 -26.30 -17.24
CA LEU A 142 -2.30 -27.41 -17.94
C LEU A 142 -0.99 -26.99 -18.60
N GLN A 143 -0.55 -25.73 -18.39
CA GLN A 143 0.69 -25.18 -18.93
C GLN A 143 1.50 -24.49 -17.83
N THR A 144 2.83 -24.60 -17.89
CA THR A 144 3.73 -24.03 -16.86
C THR A 144 3.54 -22.53 -16.68
N LYS A 145 3.38 -21.78 -17.77
CA LYS A 145 3.13 -20.33 -17.75
C LYS A 145 1.89 -19.99 -16.89
N ASP A 146 0.79 -20.67 -17.18
CA ASP A 146 -0.48 -20.44 -16.49
C ASP A 146 -0.42 -20.94 -15.04
N ALA A 147 0.28 -22.05 -14.80
CA ALA A 147 0.46 -22.63 -13.46
C ALA A 147 1.20 -21.66 -12.52
N ILE A 148 2.22 -20.94 -13.02
CA ILE A 148 2.93 -19.91 -12.23
C ILE A 148 1.98 -18.76 -11.87
N THR A 149 1.26 -18.21 -12.85
CA THR A 149 0.33 -17.12 -12.61
C THR A 149 -0.80 -17.54 -11.68
N TYR A 150 -1.37 -18.73 -11.89
CA TYR A 150 -2.41 -19.30 -11.01
C TYR A 150 -1.92 -19.40 -9.56
N ALA A 151 -0.75 -19.98 -9.34
CA ALA A 151 -0.17 -20.16 -8.02
C ALA A 151 0.01 -18.80 -7.31
N ILE A 152 0.59 -17.80 -7.99
CA ILE A 152 0.79 -16.46 -7.43
C ILE A 152 -0.56 -15.83 -7.06
N MET A 153 -1.51 -15.81 -7.99
CA MET A 153 -2.83 -15.21 -7.77
C MET A 153 -3.58 -15.88 -6.62
N LYS A 154 -3.58 -17.22 -6.57
CA LYS A 154 -4.23 -17.96 -5.47
C LYS A 154 -3.52 -17.73 -4.13
N SER A 155 -2.17 -17.67 -4.11
CA SER A 155 -1.41 -17.39 -2.88
C SER A 155 -1.72 -16.00 -2.30
N ILE A 156 -2.10 -15.04 -3.12
CA ILE A 156 -2.51 -13.70 -2.66
C ILE A 156 -3.99 -13.67 -2.28
N ILE A 157 -4.85 -14.20 -3.15
CA ILE A 157 -6.31 -14.08 -3.01
C ILE A 157 -6.84 -14.90 -1.81
N LEU A 158 -6.36 -16.14 -1.62
CA LEU A 158 -6.93 -17.05 -0.62
C LEU A 158 -6.74 -16.55 0.81
N PRO A 159 -5.55 -16.10 1.26
CA PRO A 159 -5.37 -15.55 2.60
C PRO A 159 -6.24 -14.31 2.86
N ILE A 160 -6.40 -13.44 1.85
CA ILE A 160 -7.27 -12.27 1.96
C ILE A 160 -8.74 -12.70 2.10
N LYS A 161 -9.20 -13.68 1.31
CA LYS A 161 -10.55 -14.23 1.42
C LYS A 161 -10.82 -14.83 2.80
N GLU A 162 -9.85 -15.57 3.33
CA GLU A 162 -9.94 -16.23 4.65
C GLU A 162 -10.20 -15.21 5.76
N VAL A 163 -9.43 -14.13 5.82
CA VAL A 163 -9.56 -13.13 6.89
C VAL A 163 -10.70 -12.14 6.66
N SER A 164 -11.11 -11.93 5.42
CA SER A 164 -12.15 -10.93 5.11
C SER A 164 -13.54 -11.39 5.55
N LYS A 165 -13.84 -12.69 5.45
CA LYS A 165 -15.17 -13.24 5.76
C LYS A 165 -16.28 -12.40 5.09
N LYS A 166 -17.11 -11.72 5.91
CA LYS A 166 -18.19 -10.81 5.45
C LYS A 166 -17.82 -9.33 5.49
N ARG A 167 -16.57 -8.99 5.88
CA ARG A 167 -16.14 -7.59 6.02
C ARG A 167 -15.99 -6.93 4.65
N LYS A 168 -16.18 -5.63 4.63
CA LYS A 168 -15.78 -4.78 3.51
C LYS A 168 -14.27 -4.86 3.32
N ILE A 169 -13.83 -4.95 2.07
CA ILE A 169 -12.42 -4.93 1.73
C ILE A 169 -12.10 -3.63 1.00
N ILE A 170 -11.08 -2.93 1.47
CA ILE A 170 -10.59 -1.71 0.84
C ILE A 170 -9.23 -2.00 0.26
N PHE A 171 -9.12 -1.95 -1.06
CA PHE A 171 -7.86 -2.07 -1.77
C PHE A 171 -7.27 -0.70 -2.06
N THR A 172 -5.95 -0.60 -1.92
CA THR A 172 -5.13 0.54 -2.35
C THR A 172 -3.83 0.02 -2.96
N GLY A 173 -2.93 0.93 -3.33
CA GLY A 173 -1.67 0.56 -3.97
C GLY A 173 -1.79 0.31 -5.47
N GLY A 174 -0.64 0.15 -6.12
CA GLY A 174 -0.55 0.10 -7.59
C GLY A 174 -1.21 -1.12 -8.23
N ASP A 175 -1.23 -2.25 -7.52
CA ASP A 175 -1.86 -3.50 -7.99
C ASP A 175 -3.25 -3.72 -7.32
N GLY A 176 -3.71 -2.78 -6.47
CA GLY A 176 -4.97 -2.89 -5.71
C GLY A 176 -6.20 -3.01 -6.60
N GLU A 177 -6.26 -2.29 -7.72
CA GLU A 177 -7.36 -2.38 -8.68
C GLU A 177 -7.46 -3.77 -9.32
N LEU A 178 -6.32 -4.40 -9.62
CA LEU A 178 -6.27 -5.75 -10.16
C LEU A 178 -6.90 -6.75 -9.18
N PHE A 179 -6.46 -6.71 -7.92
CA PHE A 179 -6.92 -7.66 -6.91
C PHE A 179 -8.36 -7.41 -6.47
N SER A 180 -8.83 -6.16 -6.42
CA SER A 180 -10.21 -5.85 -6.01
C SER A 180 -11.26 -6.57 -6.84
N LYS A 181 -10.98 -6.86 -8.11
CA LYS A 181 -11.90 -7.55 -9.03
C LYS A 181 -12.23 -9.00 -8.63
N TYR A 182 -11.43 -9.61 -7.74
CA TYR A 182 -11.64 -10.97 -7.26
C TYR A 182 -12.50 -11.05 -5.98
N PHE A 183 -13.02 -9.91 -5.50
CA PHE A 183 -13.78 -9.83 -4.26
C PHE A 183 -15.08 -9.04 -4.46
N LYS A 184 -16.23 -9.66 -4.17
CA LYS A 184 -17.56 -9.04 -4.36
C LYS A 184 -17.80 -7.82 -3.47
N ASN A 185 -17.31 -7.85 -2.21
CA ASN A 185 -17.50 -6.77 -1.23
C ASN A 185 -16.22 -5.94 -1.09
N SER A 186 -15.72 -5.43 -2.21
CA SER A 186 -14.49 -4.65 -2.23
C SER A 186 -14.66 -3.28 -2.89
N THR A 187 -13.79 -2.36 -2.51
CA THR A 187 -13.64 -1.04 -3.14
C THR A 187 -12.17 -0.79 -3.39
N TYR A 188 -11.82 -0.20 -4.51
CA TYR A 188 -10.49 0.31 -4.77
C TYR A 188 -10.43 1.81 -4.53
N LYS A 189 -9.49 2.25 -3.68
CA LYS A 189 -9.20 3.65 -3.38
C LYS A 189 -7.73 3.93 -3.70
N LYS A 190 -7.47 4.47 -4.87
CA LYS A 190 -6.11 4.76 -5.36
C LYS A 190 -5.30 5.61 -4.38
N ASN A 191 -5.93 6.63 -3.81
CA ASN A 191 -5.28 7.67 -3.01
C ASN A 191 -5.63 7.57 -1.52
N LEU A 192 -5.96 6.37 -1.00
CA LEU A 192 -6.39 6.16 0.39
C LEU A 192 -5.46 6.82 1.41
N ILE A 193 -4.15 6.64 1.25
CA ILE A 193 -3.13 7.23 2.13
C ILE A 193 -3.24 8.76 2.13
N PHE A 194 -3.27 9.40 0.96
CA PHE A 194 -3.36 10.84 0.83
C PHE A 194 -4.70 11.42 1.31
N GLU A 195 -5.80 10.71 1.07
CA GLU A 195 -7.12 11.08 1.58
C GLU A 195 -7.10 11.11 3.11
N ASN A 196 -6.52 10.08 3.74
CA ASN A 196 -6.42 10.00 5.19
C ASN A 196 -5.43 11.03 5.75
N MET A 197 -4.28 11.27 5.09
CA MET A 197 -3.36 12.37 5.45
C MET A 197 -4.09 13.71 5.47
N LYS A 198 -4.84 14.02 4.41
CA LYS A 198 -5.59 15.27 4.30
C LYS A 198 -6.59 15.42 5.45
N ARG A 199 -7.38 14.38 5.73
CA ARG A 199 -8.36 14.39 6.82
C ARG A 199 -7.72 14.64 8.19
N ILE A 200 -6.55 14.03 8.45
CA ILE A 200 -5.80 14.24 9.69
C ILE A 200 -5.29 15.68 9.79
N ILE A 201 -4.73 16.22 8.71
CA ILE A 201 -4.23 17.61 8.68
C ILE A 201 -5.37 18.60 8.90
N ASP A 202 -6.49 18.43 8.21
CA ASP A 202 -7.65 19.29 8.31
C ASP A 202 -8.23 19.28 9.74
N ALA A 203 -8.34 18.09 10.34
CA ALA A 203 -8.81 17.96 11.73
C ALA A 203 -7.89 18.65 12.75
N ASN A 204 -6.56 18.62 12.55
CA ASN A 204 -5.61 19.27 13.44
C ASN A 204 -5.50 20.78 13.20
N ASN A 205 -5.74 21.27 11.98
CA ASN A 205 -5.77 22.71 11.69
C ASN A 205 -7.03 23.39 12.21
N CYS A 206 -8.12 22.65 12.47
CA CYS A 206 -9.34 23.17 13.11
C CYS A 206 -9.22 23.28 14.62
N ILE A 207 -8.15 22.74 15.23
CA ILE A 207 -7.92 22.72 16.69
C ILE A 207 -6.84 23.75 17.08
N ALA A 208 -6.08 24.27 16.11
CA ALA A 208 -5.05 25.31 16.30
C ALA A 208 -5.55 26.68 15.91
#